data_036b6b97982d8b6ebbb642692899331e
#
_entry.id   036b6b97982d8b6ebbb642692899331e
#
_cell.length_a   1.000
_cell.length_b   1.000
_cell.length_c   1.000
_cell.angle_alpha   90.00
_cell.angle_beta   90.00
_cell.angle_gamma   90.00
#
_symmetry.space_group_name_H-M   'P 1'
#
loop_
_entity.id
_entity.type
_entity.pdbx_description
1 polymer ?
#
loop_
_entity_poly.entity_id
_entity_poly.type
_entity_poly.pdbx_seq_one_letter_code
_entity_poly.pdbx_strand_id
1 'polypeptide(L)'
;KYVNRNGDAESGISAMLKVRELKKEWSGELTEDVLRKIIEENVRISQAPEAKSNDFRQNDIAYSQRQGFMDIRDLLNFDYGEFNDYNYYLADSLSPDEAVDFYSNRIKNLKNWLETDGKDQFSEKEKSYLIRAYEKMKTPLYYDYQAGWKNLFQYSPSIIMILTLVLGFLCAGIFSGEFQLKANAVFYSSYYGRNKAVWAKVKAGA
;
A
#
# COMPACT_ATOMS: atom_id res chain seq x y z
N LYS A 1 -8.45 -11.77 1.71
CA LYS A 1 -8.93 -12.92 2.51
C LYS A 1 -9.72 -12.37 3.70
N TYR A 2 -10.90 -12.89 3.96
CA TYR A 2 -11.65 -12.74 5.21
C TYR A 2 -11.67 -14.11 5.89
N VAL A 3 -11.51 -14.16 7.19
CA VAL A 3 -11.63 -15.39 7.97
C VAL A 3 -12.79 -15.21 8.95
N ASN A 4 -13.73 -16.15 8.95
CA ASN A 4 -14.86 -16.11 9.89
C ASN A 4 -14.42 -16.65 11.26
N ARG A 5 -15.31 -16.54 12.26
CA ARG A 5 -15.03 -16.99 13.64
C ARG A 5 -14.83 -18.51 13.79
N ASN A 6 -15.16 -19.29 12.75
CA ASN A 6 -14.92 -20.73 12.72
C ASN A 6 -13.58 -21.11 12.05
N GLY A 7 -12.81 -20.14 11.61
CA GLY A 7 -11.54 -20.35 10.91
C GLY A 7 -11.69 -20.60 9.41
N ASP A 8 -12.91 -20.43 8.81
CA ASP A 8 -13.09 -20.63 7.38
C ASP A 8 -12.72 -19.37 6.61
N ALA A 9 -11.94 -19.55 5.54
CA ALA A 9 -11.46 -18.46 4.71
C ALA A 9 -12.40 -18.18 3.53
N GLU A 10 -12.71 -16.91 3.33
CA GLU A 10 -13.47 -16.40 2.19
C GLU A 10 -12.61 -15.46 1.36
N SER A 11 -12.91 -15.36 0.06
CA SER A 11 -12.24 -14.47 -0.89
C SER A 11 -13.27 -13.73 -1.78
N GLY A 12 -12.78 -12.78 -2.58
CA GLY A 12 -13.63 -12.00 -3.49
C GLY A 12 -14.24 -10.75 -2.82
N ILE A 13 -15.19 -10.14 -3.53
CA ILE A 13 -15.79 -8.86 -3.16
C ILE A 13 -16.54 -8.94 -1.82
N SER A 14 -17.28 -10.02 -1.58
CA SER A 14 -18.01 -10.23 -0.32
C SER A 14 -17.06 -10.24 0.88
N ALA A 15 -15.95 -10.97 0.79
CA ALA A 15 -14.92 -11.02 1.82
C ALA A 15 -14.31 -9.64 2.07
N MET A 16 -14.05 -8.87 1.01
CA MET A 16 -13.52 -7.52 1.11
C MET A 16 -14.48 -6.57 1.85
N LEU A 17 -15.79 -6.66 1.58
CA LEU A 17 -16.79 -5.87 2.27
C LEU A 17 -16.86 -6.23 3.76
N LYS A 18 -16.78 -7.52 4.12
CA LYS A 18 -16.74 -7.96 5.53
C LYS A 18 -15.52 -7.43 6.27
N VAL A 19 -14.34 -7.51 5.65
CA VAL A 19 -13.11 -6.92 6.24
C VAL A 19 -13.22 -5.41 6.41
N ARG A 20 -13.84 -4.72 5.44
CA ARG A 20 -14.09 -3.28 5.54
C ARG A 20 -14.95 -2.93 6.77
N GLU A 21 -16.04 -3.68 7.01
CA GLU A 21 -16.89 -3.44 8.17
C GLU A 21 -16.13 -3.67 9.50
N LEU A 22 -15.29 -4.72 9.59
CA LEU A 22 -14.47 -4.94 10.78
C LEU A 22 -13.44 -3.82 10.99
N LYS A 23 -12.81 -3.32 9.92
CA LYS A 23 -11.85 -2.20 10.01
C LYS A 23 -12.52 -0.89 10.38
N LYS A 24 -13.79 -0.71 10.02
CA LYS A 24 -14.59 0.48 10.35
C LYS A 24 -14.81 0.63 11.87
N GLU A 25 -14.83 -0.45 12.61
CA GLU A 25 -14.92 -0.42 14.08
C GLU A 25 -13.71 0.29 14.73
N TRP A 26 -12.56 0.26 14.06
CA TRP A 26 -11.31 0.87 14.49
C TRP A 26 -10.95 2.17 13.73
N SER A 27 -11.86 2.66 12.87
CA SER A 27 -11.61 3.87 12.10
C SER A 27 -11.67 5.12 12.98
N GLY A 28 -10.81 6.09 12.66
CA GLY A 28 -10.71 7.34 13.38
C GLY A 28 -9.27 7.74 13.71
N GLU A 29 -9.12 8.69 14.61
CA GLU A 29 -7.80 9.12 15.07
C GLU A 29 -7.19 8.06 15.98
N LEU A 30 -5.95 7.65 15.69
CA LEU A 30 -5.18 6.71 16.51
C LEU A 30 -4.61 7.43 17.73
N THR A 31 -5.49 7.79 18.66
CA THR A 31 -5.11 8.37 19.93
C THR A 31 -4.40 7.33 20.82
N GLU A 32 -3.72 7.79 21.87
CA GLU A 32 -3.09 6.90 22.85
C GLU A 32 -4.08 5.89 23.44
N ASP A 33 -5.30 6.32 23.76
CA ASP A 33 -6.34 5.44 24.30
C ASP A 33 -6.78 4.36 23.30
N VAL A 34 -6.85 4.69 22.00
CA VAL A 34 -7.17 3.73 20.93
C VAL A 34 -6.03 2.74 20.77
N LEU A 35 -4.78 3.22 20.73
CA LEU A 35 -3.60 2.36 20.64
C LEU A 35 -3.47 1.44 21.84
N ARG A 36 -3.71 1.93 23.05
CA ARG A 36 -3.75 1.13 24.29
C ARG A 36 -4.74 -0.01 24.19
N LYS A 37 -5.97 0.26 23.78
CA LYS A 37 -7.01 -0.77 23.58
C LYS A 37 -6.63 -1.79 22.52
N ILE A 38 -5.98 -1.36 21.43
CA ILE A 38 -5.52 -2.26 20.38
C ILE A 38 -4.41 -3.17 20.88
N ILE A 39 -3.46 -2.65 21.66
CA ILE A 39 -2.39 -3.44 22.28
C ILE A 39 -2.99 -4.46 23.25
N GLU A 40 -3.89 -4.03 24.14
CA GLU A 40 -4.60 -4.92 25.07
C GLU A 40 -5.30 -6.06 24.34
N GLU A 41 -6.09 -5.74 23.31
CA GLU A 41 -6.84 -6.73 22.55
C GLU A 41 -5.91 -7.66 21.76
N ASN A 42 -4.83 -7.12 21.17
CA ASN A 42 -3.85 -7.93 20.46
C ASN A 42 -3.13 -8.91 21.39
N VAL A 43 -2.70 -8.46 22.57
CA VAL A 43 -2.07 -9.30 23.60
C VAL A 43 -3.05 -10.38 24.10
N ARG A 44 -4.31 -10.00 24.35
CA ARG A 44 -5.36 -10.96 24.74
C ARG A 44 -5.51 -12.08 23.69
N ILE A 45 -5.57 -11.71 22.41
CA ILE A 45 -5.69 -12.70 21.31
C ILE A 45 -4.43 -13.56 21.17
N SER A 46 -3.25 -12.97 21.27
CA SER A 46 -1.98 -13.71 21.13
C SER A 46 -1.73 -14.70 22.27
N GLN A 47 -2.33 -14.45 23.43
CA GLN A 47 -2.24 -15.35 24.58
C GLN A 47 -3.30 -16.46 24.56
N ALA A 48 -4.31 -16.36 23.70
CA ALA A 48 -5.35 -17.37 23.58
C ALA A 48 -4.80 -18.72 23.11
N PRO A 49 -5.39 -19.85 23.53
CA PRO A 49 -4.95 -21.20 23.13
C PRO A 49 -4.91 -21.37 21.61
N GLU A 50 -5.86 -20.77 20.89
CA GLU A 50 -5.98 -20.82 19.45
C GLU A 50 -4.75 -20.20 18.75
N ALA A 51 -4.25 -19.07 19.28
CA ALA A 51 -3.06 -18.39 18.71
C ALA A 51 -1.75 -19.17 18.96
N LYS A 52 -1.71 -20.00 20.00
CA LYS A 52 -0.55 -20.81 20.36
C LYS A 52 -0.61 -22.24 19.81
N SER A 53 -1.67 -22.58 19.10
CA SER A 53 -1.88 -23.91 18.53
C SER A 53 -0.97 -24.14 17.31
N ASN A 54 -0.56 -25.38 17.12
CA ASN A 54 0.09 -25.84 15.87
C ASN A 54 -0.93 -26.16 14.76
N ASP A 55 -2.24 -26.08 15.06
CA ASP A 55 -3.29 -26.30 14.08
C ASP A 55 -3.60 -24.98 13.36
N PHE A 56 -3.45 -24.98 12.02
CA PHE A 56 -3.73 -23.84 11.16
C PHE A 56 -5.14 -23.29 11.31
N ARG A 57 -6.13 -24.16 11.56
CA ARG A 57 -7.52 -23.73 11.74
C ARG A 57 -7.67 -22.93 13.04
N GLN A 58 -7.03 -23.33 14.10
CA GLN A 58 -7.01 -22.60 15.36
C GLN A 58 -6.31 -21.25 15.18
N ASN A 59 -5.20 -21.22 14.49
CA ASN A 59 -4.53 -19.95 14.16
C ASN A 59 -5.42 -19.03 13.30
N ASP A 60 -6.19 -19.57 12.35
CA ASP A 60 -7.15 -18.80 11.57
C ASP A 60 -8.30 -18.25 12.43
N ILE A 61 -8.76 -18.98 13.46
CA ILE A 61 -9.71 -18.48 14.46
C ILE A 61 -9.14 -17.30 15.23
N ALA A 62 -7.91 -17.40 15.72
CA ALA A 62 -7.22 -16.28 16.39
C ALA A 62 -7.03 -15.09 15.43
N TYR A 63 -6.62 -15.33 14.19
CA TYR A 63 -6.50 -14.31 13.15
C TYR A 63 -7.84 -13.60 12.89
N SER A 64 -8.95 -14.33 12.87
CA SER A 64 -10.28 -13.76 12.62
C SER A 64 -10.65 -12.64 13.58
N GLN A 65 -10.15 -12.71 14.82
CA GLN A 65 -10.42 -11.72 15.86
C GLN A 65 -9.62 -10.42 15.65
N ARG A 66 -8.41 -10.49 15.06
CA ARG A 66 -7.50 -9.34 14.88
C ARG A 66 -7.54 -8.69 13.51
N GLN A 67 -8.21 -9.29 12.51
CA GLN A 67 -8.18 -8.79 11.13
C GLN A 67 -8.78 -7.39 10.95
N GLY A 68 -9.60 -6.91 11.88
CA GLY A 68 -10.14 -5.55 11.89
C GLY A 68 -9.10 -4.47 12.17
N PHE A 69 -8.08 -4.76 12.99
CA PHE A 69 -7.01 -3.82 13.34
C PHE A 69 -5.62 -4.29 12.90
N MET A 70 -5.54 -5.26 11.99
CA MET A 70 -4.27 -5.85 11.56
C MET A 70 -3.29 -4.81 10.98
N ASP A 71 -3.79 -3.82 10.23
CA ASP A 71 -2.93 -2.76 9.68
C ASP A 71 -2.34 -1.88 10.79
N ILE A 72 -3.09 -1.66 11.90
CA ILE A 72 -2.59 -0.89 13.06
C ILE A 72 -1.56 -1.73 13.82
N ARG A 73 -1.80 -3.03 13.95
CA ARG A 73 -0.81 -3.96 14.51
C ARG A 73 0.50 -3.97 13.72
N ASP A 74 0.41 -3.90 12.38
CA ASP A 74 1.60 -3.77 11.53
C ASP A 74 2.33 -2.45 11.79
N LEU A 75 1.61 -1.34 11.98
CA LEU A 75 2.23 -0.07 12.38
C LEU A 75 2.95 -0.18 13.73
N LEU A 76 2.37 -0.86 14.73
CA LEU A 76 3.02 -1.12 16.01
C LEU A 76 4.32 -1.92 15.81
N ASN A 77 4.29 -2.98 15.00
CA ASN A 77 5.50 -3.76 14.70
C ASN A 77 6.61 -2.91 14.07
N PHE A 78 6.28 -1.98 13.16
CA PHE A 78 7.25 -1.07 12.57
C PHE A 78 7.76 0.00 13.52
N ASP A 79 6.88 0.54 14.37
CA ASP A 79 7.22 1.68 15.23
C ASP A 79 7.99 1.26 16.48
N TYR A 80 7.84 0.02 16.94
CA TYR A 80 8.58 -0.54 18.08
C TYR A 80 9.74 -1.45 17.67
N GLY A 81 9.78 -1.91 16.42
CA GLY A 81 10.86 -2.68 15.84
C GLY A 81 12.01 -1.85 15.32
N GLU A 82 13.02 -2.51 14.77
CA GLU A 82 14.05 -1.85 13.98
C GLU A 82 13.51 -1.47 12.61
N PHE A 83 13.91 -0.33 12.07
CA PHE A 83 13.33 0.25 10.85
C PHE A 83 13.38 -0.69 9.63
N ASN A 84 14.37 -1.56 9.54
CA ASN A 84 14.57 -2.53 8.46
C ASN A 84 14.31 -3.99 8.87
N ASP A 85 14.03 -4.26 10.15
CA ASP A 85 13.79 -5.61 10.65
C ASP A 85 12.34 -5.73 11.15
N TYR A 86 11.46 -6.19 10.25
CA TYR A 86 10.06 -6.40 10.58
C TYR A 86 9.87 -7.66 11.41
N ASN A 87 9.65 -7.49 12.71
CA ASN A 87 9.28 -8.58 13.60
C ASN A 87 7.75 -8.68 13.73
N TYR A 88 7.15 -9.69 13.08
CA TYR A 88 5.72 -9.93 13.10
C TYR A 88 5.12 -10.11 14.50
N TYR A 89 5.90 -10.62 15.44
CA TYR A 89 5.44 -10.96 16.79
C TYR A 89 5.68 -9.86 17.84
N LEU A 90 6.32 -8.77 17.47
CA LEU A 90 6.71 -7.73 18.41
C LEU A 90 5.49 -7.12 19.13
N ALA A 91 4.43 -6.80 18.38
CA ALA A 91 3.20 -6.26 18.95
C ALA A 91 2.51 -7.21 19.96
N ASP A 92 2.84 -8.51 19.94
CA ASP A 92 2.27 -9.49 20.87
C ASP A 92 2.90 -9.41 22.27
N SER A 93 4.04 -8.73 22.40
CA SER A 93 4.79 -8.54 23.66
C SER A 93 4.71 -7.12 24.23
N LEU A 94 4.07 -6.17 23.51
CA LEU A 94 3.95 -4.80 23.97
C LEU A 94 3.07 -4.69 25.22
N SER A 95 3.47 -3.79 26.13
CA SER A 95 2.62 -3.36 27.23
C SER A 95 1.63 -2.28 26.77
N PRO A 96 0.37 -2.28 27.22
CA PRO A 96 -0.57 -1.20 26.94
C PRO A 96 -0.05 0.20 27.32
N ASP A 97 0.81 0.30 28.34
CA ASP A 97 1.40 1.57 28.76
C ASP A 97 2.42 2.14 27.76
N GLU A 98 2.97 1.31 26.88
CA GLU A 98 3.87 1.76 25.84
C GLU A 98 3.16 2.55 24.72
N ALA A 99 1.82 2.55 24.67
CA ALA A 99 1.04 3.30 23.69
C ALA A 99 1.42 4.80 23.64
N VAL A 100 1.86 5.38 24.76
CA VAL A 100 2.31 6.78 24.87
C VAL A 100 3.52 7.08 23.98
N ASP A 101 4.39 6.10 23.76
CA ASP A 101 5.64 6.26 23.02
C ASP A 101 5.50 6.04 21.51
N PHE A 102 4.31 5.64 21.02
CA PHE A 102 4.08 5.28 19.63
C PHE A 102 4.59 6.34 18.63
N TYR A 103 4.16 7.59 18.78
CA TYR A 103 4.56 8.65 17.86
C TYR A 103 6.02 9.11 18.00
N SER A 104 6.57 9.04 19.21
CA SER A 104 7.97 9.38 19.47
C SER A 104 8.92 8.32 18.91
N ASN A 105 8.57 7.05 19.04
CA ASN A 105 9.36 5.94 18.54
C ASN A 105 9.51 5.96 17.01
N ARG A 106 8.48 6.33 16.26
CA ARG A 106 8.57 6.48 14.79
C ARG A 106 9.70 7.40 14.37
N ILE A 107 9.80 8.58 15.00
CA ILE A 107 10.82 9.58 14.67
C ILE A 107 12.18 9.10 15.14
N LYS A 108 12.25 8.51 16.32
CA LYS A 108 13.47 7.96 16.89
C LYS A 108 14.05 6.84 16.03
N ASN A 109 13.22 5.90 15.60
CA ASN A 109 13.64 4.78 14.76
C ASN A 109 14.12 5.24 13.39
N LEU A 110 13.43 6.20 12.76
CA LEU A 110 13.91 6.82 11.52
C LEU A 110 15.29 7.47 11.70
N LYS A 111 15.47 8.29 12.74
CA LYS A 111 16.74 8.96 13.01
C LYS A 111 17.86 7.94 13.23
N ASN A 112 17.62 6.93 14.04
CA ASN A 112 18.59 5.87 14.30
C ASN A 112 18.97 5.12 13.02
N TRP A 113 18.00 4.73 12.21
CA TRP A 113 18.27 4.05 10.94
C TRP A 113 19.06 4.92 9.95
N LEU A 114 18.76 6.21 9.83
CA LEU A 114 19.49 7.13 8.97
C LEU A 114 20.95 7.36 9.43
N GLU A 115 21.27 7.10 10.69
CA GLU A 115 22.62 7.19 11.23
C GLU A 115 23.39 5.87 11.20
N THR A 116 22.67 4.73 11.04
CA THR A 116 23.23 3.38 10.99
C THR A 116 23.17 2.82 9.56
N ASP A 117 22.19 1.99 9.24
CA ASP A 117 22.10 1.25 7.99
C ASP A 117 21.83 2.14 6.77
N GLY A 118 21.12 3.25 6.96
CA GLY A 118 20.84 4.25 5.94
C GLY A 118 21.93 5.32 5.78
N LYS A 119 23.00 5.26 6.58
CA LYS A 119 23.99 6.35 6.69
C LYS A 119 24.57 6.77 5.35
N ASP A 120 24.96 5.81 4.53
CA ASP A 120 25.63 6.04 3.26
C ASP A 120 24.65 6.06 2.05
N GLN A 121 23.36 5.83 2.30
CA GLN A 121 22.33 5.79 1.25
C GLN A 121 21.74 7.17 0.95
N PHE A 122 21.83 8.12 1.90
CA PHE A 122 21.22 9.44 1.81
C PHE A 122 22.22 10.53 2.15
N SER A 123 22.16 11.63 1.40
CA SER A 123 22.89 12.86 1.74
C SER A 123 22.29 13.51 2.99
N GLU A 124 23.05 14.36 3.67
CA GLU A 124 22.59 15.09 4.87
C GLU A 124 21.33 15.95 4.60
N LYS A 125 21.18 16.46 3.38
CA LYS A 125 19.97 17.20 2.96
C LYS A 125 18.75 16.29 2.87
N GLU A 126 18.90 15.09 2.32
CA GLU A 126 17.84 14.10 2.23
C GLU A 126 17.46 13.56 3.59
N LYS A 127 18.43 13.25 4.45
CA LYS A 127 18.18 12.87 5.85
C LYS A 127 17.36 13.93 6.58
N SER A 128 17.79 15.19 6.49
CA SER A 128 17.10 16.32 7.10
C SER A 128 15.68 16.52 6.51
N TYR A 129 15.49 16.24 5.23
CA TYR A 129 14.17 16.29 4.60
C TYR A 129 13.25 15.19 5.13
N LEU A 130 13.73 13.94 5.19
CA LEU A 130 12.96 12.79 5.69
C LEU A 130 12.53 12.99 7.14
N ILE A 131 13.46 13.41 8.01
CA ILE A 131 13.15 13.69 9.42
C ILE A 131 12.08 14.78 9.53
N ARG A 132 12.24 15.90 8.82
CA ARG A 132 11.24 16.97 8.83
C ARG A 132 9.88 16.55 8.25
N ALA A 133 9.86 15.67 7.26
CA ALA A 133 8.64 15.15 6.71
C ALA A 133 7.87 14.31 7.75
N TYR A 134 8.57 13.48 8.52
CA TYR A 134 8.00 12.70 9.61
C TYR A 134 7.52 13.58 10.78
N GLU A 135 8.32 14.58 11.17
CA GLU A 135 7.97 15.52 12.25
C GLU A 135 6.75 16.40 11.90
N LYS A 136 6.55 16.70 10.60
CA LYS A 136 5.41 17.49 10.11
C LYS A 136 4.12 16.69 9.90
N MET A 137 4.17 15.37 9.98
CA MET A 137 2.96 14.56 9.83
C MET A 137 1.98 14.91 10.95
N LYS A 138 0.72 15.14 10.54
CA LYS A 138 -0.35 15.40 11.51
C LYS A 138 -0.56 14.17 12.38
N THR A 139 -0.45 14.36 13.69
CA THR A 139 -0.76 13.34 14.71
C THR A 139 -1.92 13.84 15.58
N PRO A 140 -2.79 12.97 16.08
CA PRO A 140 -2.84 11.52 15.82
C PRO A 140 -3.08 11.18 14.35
N LEU A 141 -2.54 10.04 13.88
CA LEU A 141 -2.81 9.53 12.54
C LEU A 141 -4.29 9.14 12.44
N TYR A 142 -4.89 9.40 11.28
CA TYR A 142 -6.26 8.98 11.01
C TYR A 142 -6.24 7.62 10.30
N TYR A 143 -6.86 6.62 10.91
CA TYR A 143 -7.02 5.28 10.35
C TYR A 143 -8.37 5.12 9.68
N ASP A 144 -8.37 4.58 8.47
CA ASP A 144 -9.57 4.15 7.75
C ASP A 144 -9.23 3.00 6.80
N TYR A 145 -10.25 2.37 6.21
CA TYR A 145 -10.08 1.31 5.24
C TYR A 145 -9.42 1.82 3.95
N GLN A 146 -8.18 1.44 3.72
CA GLN A 146 -7.36 1.92 2.61
C GLN A 146 -7.08 0.87 1.52
N ALA A 147 -7.56 -0.38 1.69
CA ALA A 147 -7.17 -1.46 0.79
C ALA A 147 -7.54 -1.21 -0.68
N GLY A 148 -8.61 -0.48 -0.96
CA GLY A 148 -8.99 -0.09 -2.31
C GLY A 148 -7.95 0.82 -2.96
N TRP A 149 -7.51 1.85 -2.27
CA TRP A 149 -6.48 2.77 -2.74
C TRP A 149 -5.11 2.10 -2.85
N LYS A 150 -4.73 1.30 -1.85
CA LYS A 150 -3.48 0.53 -1.87
C LYS A 150 -3.40 -0.35 -3.11
N ASN A 151 -4.45 -1.12 -3.39
CA ASN A 151 -4.51 -2.00 -4.55
C ASN A 151 -4.51 -1.20 -5.87
N LEU A 152 -5.25 -0.09 -5.94
CA LEU A 152 -5.25 0.77 -7.12
C LEU A 152 -3.84 1.28 -7.44
N PHE A 153 -3.13 1.84 -6.47
CA PHE A 153 -1.76 2.33 -6.68
C PHE A 153 -0.76 1.22 -6.97
N GLN A 154 -0.94 0.05 -6.38
CA GLN A 154 -0.07 -1.11 -6.61
C GLN A 154 -0.20 -1.64 -8.04
N TYR A 155 -1.42 -1.71 -8.59
CA TYR A 155 -1.66 -2.31 -9.91
C TYR A 155 -1.75 -1.29 -11.05
N SER A 156 -1.99 -0.01 -10.76
CA SER A 156 -2.12 1.02 -11.80
C SER A 156 -0.90 1.12 -12.74
N PRO A 157 0.37 1.02 -12.30
CA PRO A 157 1.50 1.08 -13.23
C PRO A 157 1.45 -0.04 -14.27
N SER A 158 1.11 -1.26 -13.85
CA SER A 158 0.99 -2.41 -14.77
C SER A 158 -0.17 -2.24 -15.75
N ILE A 159 -1.32 -1.75 -15.29
CA ILE A 159 -2.48 -1.48 -16.12
C ILE A 159 -2.16 -0.39 -17.15
N ILE A 160 -1.53 0.72 -16.71
CA ILE A 160 -1.14 1.82 -17.60
C ILE A 160 -0.13 1.33 -18.67
N MET A 161 0.84 0.49 -18.28
CA MET A 161 1.80 -0.09 -19.21
C MET A 161 1.11 -0.93 -20.29
N ILE A 162 0.18 -1.81 -19.90
CA ILE A 162 -0.58 -2.65 -20.84
C ILE A 162 -1.44 -1.77 -21.75
N LEU A 163 -2.15 -0.80 -21.22
CA LEU A 163 -2.97 0.14 -22.00
C LEU A 163 -2.12 0.91 -22.99
N THR A 164 -0.93 1.39 -22.60
CA THR A 164 -0.02 2.11 -23.47
C THR A 164 0.46 1.22 -24.63
N LEU A 165 0.79 -0.04 -24.36
CA LEU A 165 1.18 -1.01 -25.41
C LEU A 165 0.03 -1.28 -26.38
N VAL A 166 -1.19 -1.50 -25.88
CA VAL A 166 -2.38 -1.73 -26.71
C VAL A 166 -2.68 -0.51 -27.58
N LEU A 167 -2.69 0.69 -26.97
CA LEU A 167 -2.90 1.93 -27.72
C LEU A 167 -1.81 2.17 -28.75
N GLY A 168 -0.54 1.93 -28.40
CA GLY A 168 0.59 2.02 -29.32
C GLY A 168 0.42 1.10 -30.51
N PHE A 169 0.00 -0.15 -30.29
CA PHE A 169 -0.26 -1.11 -31.36
C PHE A 169 -1.43 -0.67 -32.27
N LEU A 170 -2.54 -0.22 -31.68
CA LEU A 170 -3.70 0.26 -32.42
C LEU A 170 -3.36 1.51 -33.26
N CYS A 171 -2.58 2.43 -32.70
CA CYS A 171 -2.17 3.66 -33.39
C CYS A 171 -1.11 3.42 -34.45
N ALA A 172 -0.29 2.37 -34.34
CA ALA A 172 0.80 2.08 -35.27
C ALA A 172 0.31 1.94 -36.75
N GLY A 173 -0.86 1.32 -36.93
CA GLY A 173 -1.48 1.17 -38.22
C GLY A 173 -1.86 2.49 -38.90
N ILE A 174 -2.24 3.50 -38.12
CA ILE A 174 -2.63 4.83 -38.60
C ILE A 174 -1.44 5.53 -39.27
N PHE A 175 -0.23 5.37 -38.71
CA PHE A 175 0.98 6.01 -39.19
C PHE A 175 1.76 5.16 -40.20
N SER A 176 1.58 3.84 -40.19
CA SER A 176 2.30 2.94 -41.09
C SER A 176 1.53 2.54 -42.37
N GLY A 177 0.25 2.89 -42.46
CA GLY A 177 -0.61 2.46 -43.56
C GLY A 177 -0.09 2.84 -44.97
N GLU A 178 0.45 4.07 -45.12
CA GLU A 178 1.02 4.52 -46.40
C GLU A 178 2.28 3.75 -46.80
N PHE A 179 3.08 3.32 -45.82
CA PHE A 179 4.25 2.49 -46.03
C PHE A 179 3.86 1.07 -46.44
N GLN A 180 2.88 0.49 -45.77
CA GLN A 180 2.37 -0.84 -46.06
C GLN A 180 1.75 -0.92 -47.48
N LEU A 181 1.04 0.12 -47.88
CA LEU A 181 0.42 0.24 -49.20
C LEU A 181 1.41 0.75 -50.28
N LYS A 182 2.69 0.99 -49.95
CA LYS A 182 3.71 1.55 -50.84
C LYS A 182 3.32 2.90 -51.45
N ALA A 183 2.41 3.63 -50.78
CA ALA A 183 1.92 4.94 -51.24
C ALA A 183 2.64 6.11 -50.58
N ASN A 184 3.61 5.86 -49.73
CA ASN A 184 4.34 6.84 -48.94
C ASN A 184 5.04 7.90 -49.82
N ALA A 185 5.63 7.52 -50.93
CA ALA A 185 6.32 8.45 -51.83
C ALA A 185 5.38 9.50 -52.43
N VAL A 186 4.20 9.08 -52.89
CA VAL A 186 3.17 9.97 -53.44
C VAL A 186 2.52 10.79 -52.36
N PHE A 187 2.20 10.16 -51.23
CA PHE A 187 1.52 10.82 -50.15
C PHE A 187 2.35 11.95 -49.51
N TYR A 188 3.61 11.66 -49.18
CA TYR A 188 4.47 12.66 -48.53
C TYR A 188 5.15 13.64 -49.53
N SER A 189 5.04 13.44 -50.83
CA SER A 189 5.45 14.46 -51.81
C SER A 189 4.44 15.60 -51.93
N SER A 190 3.18 15.38 -51.52
CA SER A 190 2.16 16.42 -51.58
C SER A 190 2.23 17.36 -50.35
N TYR A 191 1.85 18.63 -50.58
CA TYR A 191 1.79 19.63 -49.50
C TYR A 191 0.88 19.22 -48.35
N TYR A 192 -0.29 18.67 -48.64
CA TYR A 192 -1.24 18.21 -47.65
C TYR A 192 -0.81 16.95 -46.94
N GLY A 193 -0.21 16.00 -47.62
CA GLY A 193 0.32 14.76 -47.05
C GLY A 193 1.42 15.04 -46.01
N ARG A 194 2.31 15.99 -46.35
CA ARG A 194 3.44 16.32 -45.48
C ARG A 194 3.08 17.17 -44.27
N ASN A 195 2.18 18.13 -44.41
CA ASN A 195 1.92 19.10 -43.36
C ASN A 195 0.60 18.89 -42.60
N LYS A 196 -0.48 18.52 -43.29
CA LYS A 196 -1.80 18.41 -42.67
C LYS A 196 -2.20 17.00 -42.28
N ALA A 197 -1.74 16.00 -43.00
CA ALA A 197 -2.13 14.62 -42.74
C ALA A 197 -1.61 14.11 -41.38
N VAL A 198 -0.42 14.51 -40.96
CA VAL A 198 0.13 14.14 -39.65
C VAL A 198 -0.80 14.63 -38.51
N TRP A 199 -1.20 15.90 -38.58
CA TRP A 199 -2.15 16.47 -37.59
C TRP A 199 -3.54 15.85 -37.67
N ALA A 200 -4.02 15.52 -38.87
CA ALA A 200 -5.28 14.81 -39.04
C ALA A 200 -5.24 13.41 -38.41
N LYS A 201 -4.13 12.68 -38.61
CA LYS A 201 -3.92 11.37 -38.01
C LYS A 201 -3.83 11.41 -36.47
N VAL A 202 -3.10 12.39 -35.93
CA VAL A 202 -3.04 12.60 -34.46
C VAL A 202 -4.44 12.85 -33.91
N LYS A 203 -5.23 13.72 -34.56
CA LYS A 203 -6.62 14.00 -34.15
C LYS A 203 -7.57 12.81 -34.29
N ALA A 204 -7.33 11.94 -35.26
CA ALA A 204 -8.15 10.75 -35.46
C ALA A 204 -7.81 9.59 -34.49
N GLY A 205 -6.58 9.60 -33.94
CA GLY A 205 -6.12 8.60 -32.97
C GLY A 205 -6.29 9.03 -31.50
N ALA A 206 -6.63 10.30 -31.25
CA ALA A 206 -6.92 10.85 -29.92
C ALA A 206 -8.42 10.81 -29.60
#